data_d919367acda8e4b1ec439e340f45785f
#
_entry.id   d919367acda8e4b1ec439e340f45785f
#
_cell.length_a   1.000
_cell.length_b   1.000
_cell.length_c   1.000
_cell.angle_alpha   90.00
_cell.angle_beta   90.00
_cell.angle_gamma   90.00
#
_symmetry.space_group_name_H-M   'P 1'
#
loop_
_entity.id
_entity.type
_entity.pdbx_description
1 polymer ?
#
loop_
_entity_poly.entity_id
_entity_poly.type
_entity_poly.pdbx_seq_one_letter_code
_entity_poly.pdbx_strand_id
1 'polypeptide(L)'
;CDSFSIPVLTFVDAAGFQCLKSAAKLSQAYTEATTAKISVIVGKAYGPVYIAVAGKKAGADAVLAWPTAVISPLAPETAIHILWQDRLAAMTDPTTDRVKLAEEYAQTECSPLSAAAAGFVADVITPAETKAKLMAMLDMLAGKRVTRLPKKHSNIQL
;
A
#
# COMPACT_ATOMS: atom_id res chain seq x y z
N CYS A 1 3.23 -7.89 -19.07
CA CYS A 1 2.12 -6.91 -19.10
C CYS A 1 2.57 -5.59 -19.69
N ASP A 2 3.72 -5.06 -19.28
CA ASP A 2 4.21 -3.77 -19.79
C ASP A 2 4.48 -3.80 -21.29
N SER A 3 5.13 -4.86 -21.80
CA SER A 3 5.44 -5.02 -23.23
C SER A 3 4.21 -5.04 -24.15
N PHE A 4 3.07 -5.46 -23.61
CA PHE A 4 1.81 -5.51 -24.36
C PHE A 4 0.82 -4.43 -23.93
N SER A 5 1.25 -3.47 -23.12
CA SER A 5 0.40 -2.39 -22.58
C SER A 5 -0.83 -2.90 -21.84
N ILE A 6 -0.73 -4.07 -21.20
CA ILE A 6 -1.81 -4.64 -20.41
C ILE A 6 -1.82 -3.98 -19.03
N PRO A 7 -2.94 -3.39 -18.61
CA PRO A 7 -3.07 -2.80 -17.27
C PRO A 7 -2.85 -3.81 -16.16
N VAL A 8 -2.25 -3.37 -15.06
CA VAL A 8 -2.00 -4.21 -13.88
C VAL A 8 -2.89 -3.75 -12.74
N LEU A 9 -3.73 -4.65 -12.24
CA LEU A 9 -4.53 -4.47 -11.04
C LEU A 9 -3.90 -5.26 -9.90
N THR A 10 -3.62 -4.60 -8.79
CA THR A 10 -2.99 -5.23 -7.61
C THR A 10 -3.92 -5.14 -6.43
N PHE A 11 -4.37 -6.29 -5.92
CA PHE A 11 -5.09 -6.38 -4.65
C PHE A 11 -4.10 -6.70 -3.55
N VAL A 12 -4.08 -5.87 -2.51
CA VAL A 12 -3.05 -5.91 -1.47
C VAL A 12 -3.66 -6.30 -0.12
N ASP A 13 -3.18 -7.42 0.41
CA ASP A 13 -3.41 -7.84 1.80
C ASP A 13 -2.17 -8.60 2.26
N ALA A 14 -1.16 -7.86 2.73
CA ALA A 14 0.08 -8.46 3.19
C ALA A 14 0.73 -7.62 4.30
N ALA A 15 1.22 -8.30 5.34
CA ALA A 15 1.92 -7.67 6.46
C ALA A 15 3.42 -7.43 6.17
N GLY A 16 3.99 -8.07 5.15
CA GLY A 16 5.40 -7.96 4.81
C GLY A 16 5.82 -8.93 3.71
N PHE A 17 7.11 -8.96 3.45
CA PHE A 17 7.74 -9.87 2.49
C PHE A 17 8.61 -10.89 3.22
N GLN A 18 8.56 -12.15 2.80
CA GLN A 18 9.44 -13.20 3.31
C GLN A 18 10.86 -13.10 2.73
N CYS A 19 11.00 -12.66 1.49
CA CYS A 19 12.27 -12.55 0.79
C CYS A 19 12.49 -11.12 0.28
N LEU A 20 13.43 -10.41 0.87
CA LEU A 20 13.74 -9.03 0.50
C LEU A 20 14.29 -8.90 -0.92
N LYS A 21 15.06 -9.89 -1.40
CA LYS A 21 15.58 -9.92 -2.77
C LYS A 21 14.44 -9.98 -3.80
N SER A 22 13.44 -10.83 -3.56
CA SER A 22 12.27 -10.91 -4.42
C SER A 22 11.41 -9.65 -4.35
N ALA A 23 11.27 -9.05 -3.16
CA ALA A 23 10.56 -7.80 -2.96
C ALA A 23 11.24 -6.65 -3.73
N ALA A 24 12.57 -6.57 -3.71
CA ALA A 24 13.33 -5.56 -4.44
C ALA A 24 13.15 -5.70 -5.96
N LYS A 25 13.18 -6.93 -6.49
CA LYS A 25 12.92 -7.21 -7.91
C LYS A 25 11.49 -6.82 -8.31
N LEU A 26 10.52 -7.14 -7.47
CA LEU A 26 9.12 -6.78 -7.69
C LEU A 26 8.93 -5.26 -7.69
N SER A 27 9.48 -4.57 -6.70
CA SER A 27 9.42 -3.11 -6.59
C SER A 27 10.05 -2.43 -7.81
N GLN A 28 11.19 -2.94 -8.29
CA GLN A 28 11.81 -2.42 -9.49
C GLN A 28 10.95 -2.65 -10.74
N ALA A 29 10.38 -3.85 -10.92
CA ALA A 29 9.50 -4.13 -12.04
C ALA A 29 8.28 -3.19 -12.05
N TYR A 30 7.69 -2.94 -10.87
CA TYR A 30 6.60 -1.98 -10.73
C TYR A 30 7.01 -0.55 -11.08
N THR A 31 8.17 -0.13 -10.62
CA THR A 31 8.69 1.22 -10.89
C THR A 31 9.06 1.40 -12.36
N GLU A 32 9.56 0.36 -13.00
CA GLU A 32 9.98 0.40 -14.42
C GLU A 32 8.79 0.32 -15.38
N ALA A 33 7.74 -0.38 -15.03
CA ALA A 33 6.58 -0.57 -15.89
C ALA A 33 5.87 0.77 -16.18
N THR A 34 5.52 0.99 -17.46
CA THR A 34 4.87 2.19 -17.97
C THR A 34 3.37 2.01 -18.17
N THR A 35 2.89 0.77 -18.17
CA THR A 35 1.47 0.45 -18.29
C THR A 35 0.64 1.04 -17.14
N ALA A 36 -0.67 1.11 -17.31
CA ALA A 36 -1.58 1.56 -16.26
C ALA A 36 -1.54 0.59 -15.06
N LYS A 37 -1.40 1.14 -13.85
CA LYS A 37 -1.32 0.36 -12.60
C LYS A 37 -2.27 0.94 -11.56
N ILE A 38 -3.19 0.12 -11.09
CA ILE A 38 -4.13 0.48 -10.03
C ILE A 38 -3.94 -0.50 -8.88
N SER A 39 -3.77 0.02 -7.68
CA SER A 39 -3.67 -0.78 -6.46
C SER A 39 -4.92 -0.62 -5.61
N VAL A 40 -5.45 -1.73 -5.10
CA VAL A 40 -6.59 -1.78 -4.18
C VAL A 40 -6.13 -2.45 -2.89
N ILE A 41 -6.10 -1.71 -1.80
CA ILE A 41 -5.73 -2.22 -0.49
C ILE A 41 -6.99 -2.78 0.16
N VAL A 42 -7.06 -4.10 0.27
CA VAL A 42 -8.23 -4.81 0.80
C VAL A 42 -8.10 -5.19 2.27
N GLY A 43 -6.86 -5.28 2.76
CA GLY A 43 -6.53 -5.63 4.13
C GLY A 43 -5.27 -4.92 4.60
N LYS A 44 -4.27 -5.68 4.99
CA LYS A 44 -3.01 -5.15 5.54
C LYS A 44 -2.08 -4.64 4.44
N ALA A 45 -1.53 -3.44 4.63
CA ALA A 45 -0.49 -2.88 3.77
C ALA A 45 0.53 -2.12 4.64
N TYR A 46 1.43 -2.87 5.27
CA TYR A 46 2.46 -2.26 6.12
C TYR A 46 3.66 -1.82 5.30
N GLY A 47 4.36 -0.79 5.75
CA GLY A 47 5.49 -0.07 5.17
C GLY A 47 6.14 -0.66 3.91
N PRO A 48 6.89 -1.76 4.00
CA PRO A 48 7.56 -2.34 2.84
C PRO A 48 6.60 -2.76 1.71
N VAL A 49 5.42 -3.29 2.06
CA VAL A 49 4.42 -3.72 1.08
C VAL A 49 3.80 -2.50 0.39
N TYR A 50 3.41 -1.49 1.18
CA TYR A 50 2.86 -0.26 0.61
C TYR A 50 3.86 0.40 -0.33
N ILE A 51 5.13 0.52 0.09
CA ILE A 51 6.18 1.16 -0.71
C ILE A 51 6.48 0.39 -2.00
N ALA A 52 6.51 -0.95 -1.93
CA ALA A 52 6.95 -1.77 -3.06
C ALA A 52 5.90 -1.95 -4.17
N VAL A 53 4.61 -2.08 -3.80
CA VAL A 53 3.57 -2.48 -4.77
C VAL A 53 2.26 -1.70 -4.68
N ALA A 54 1.97 -1.06 -3.55
CA ALA A 54 0.68 -0.42 -3.35
C ALA A 54 0.71 1.10 -3.60
N GLY A 55 1.83 1.76 -3.29
CA GLY A 55 1.91 3.21 -3.25
C GLY A 55 2.09 3.87 -4.61
N LYS A 56 1.68 5.13 -4.72
CA LYS A 56 1.94 5.99 -5.88
C LYS A 56 3.43 6.10 -6.23
N LYS A 57 4.30 6.06 -5.23
CA LYS A 57 5.76 6.09 -5.41
C LYS A 57 6.31 4.79 -6.02
N ALA A 58 5.59 3.67 -5.89
CA ALA A 58 5.89 2.44 -6.61
C ALA A 58 5.41 2.50 -8.08
N GLY A 59 4.84 3.61 -8.49
CA GLY A 59 4.35 3.83 -9.86
C GLY A 59 2.89 3.45 -10.06
N ALA A 60 2.10 3.29 -9.00
CA ALA A 60 0.66 3.16 -9.12
C ALA A 60 0.04 4.49 -9.57
N ASP A 61 -0.83 4.46 -10.57
CA ASP A 61 -1.55 5.62 -11.06
C ASP A 61 -2.68 6.01 -10.10
N ALA A 62 -3.32 5.00 -9.51
CA ALA A 62 -4.31 5.19 -8.48
C ALA A 62 -4.16 4.15 -7.37
N VAL A 63 -4.43 4.58 -6.15
CA VAL A 63 -4.45 3.73 -4.95
C VAL A 63 -5.81 3.87 -4.30
N LEU A 64 -6.54 2.77 -4.24
CA LEU A 64 -7.83 2.67 -3.58
C LEU A 64 -7.70 1.84 -2.31
N ALA A 65 -8.57 2.05 -1.35
CA ALA A 65 -8.61 1.24 -0.15
C ALA A 65 -10.04 0.84 0.22
N TRP A 66 -10.21 -0.35 0.77
CA TRP A 66 -11.46 -0.72 1.42
C TRP A 66 -11.52 -0.14 2.84
N PRO A 67 -12.72 0.01 3.43
CA PRO A 67 -12.87 0.51 4.79
C PRO A 67 -12.19 -0.37 5.85
N THR A 68 -11.97 -1.65 5.53
CA THR A 68 -11.28 -2.63 6.39
C THR A 68 -9.76 -2.61 6.27
N ALA A 69 -9.22 -1.79 5.38
CA ALA A 69 -7.78 -1.71 5.15
C ALA A 69 -7.05 -1.11 6.36
N VAL A 70 -5.86 -1.65 6.65
CA VAL A 70 -4.96 -1.14 7.68
C VAL A 70 -3.65 -0.73 6.99
N ILE A 71 -3.40 0.57 6.94
CA ILE A 71 -2.26 1.16 6.23
C ILE A 71 -1.36 1.83 7.26
N SER A 72 -0.18 1.28 7.48
CA SER A 72 0.74 1.75 8.50
C SER A 72 2.20 1.60 8.07
N PRO A 73 3.12 2.47 8.55
CA PRO A 73 4.55 2.27 8.37
C PRO A 73 5.07 0.99 8.99
N LEU A 74 4.50 0.59 10.14
CA LEU A 74 4.84 -0.60 10.90
C LEU A 74 3.57 -1.35 11.29
N ALA A 75 3.69 -2.63 11.64
CA ALA A 75 2.60 -3.37 12.24
C ALA A 75 2.12 -2.64 13.53
N PRO A 76 0.81 -2.52 13.79
CA PRO A 76 0.28 -1.79 14.94
C PRO A 76 0.92 -2.22 16.27
N GLU A 77 1.13 -3.51 16.45
CA GLU A 77 1.77 -4.08 17.65
C GLU A 77 3.21 -3.58 17.84
N THR A 78 3.92 -3.32 16.75
CA THR A 78 5.28 -2.77 16.79
C THR A 78 5.25 -1.25 16.93
N ALA A 79 4.31 -0.60 16.27
CA ALA A 79 4.20 0.86 16.26
C ALA A 79 3.93 1.43 17.66
N ILE A 80 3.08 0.79 18.46
CA ILE A 80 2.78 1.23 19.82
C ILE A 80 4.00 1.24 20.75
N HIS A 81 4.95 0.32 20.53
CA HIS A 81 6.19 0.27 21.32
C HIS A 81 7.12 1.47 21.03
N ILE A 82 6.98 2.09 19.86
CA ILE A 82 7.84 3.20 19.43
C ILE A 82 7.12 4.53 19.62
N LEU A 83 5.87 4.62 19.15
CA LEU A 83 5.14 5.88 19.08
C LEU A 83 4.31 6.17 20.34
N TRP A 84 3.83 5.12 21.02
CA TRP A 84 2.98 5.23 22.20
C TRP A 84 3.61 4.59 23.43
N GLN A 85 4.94 4.62 23.51
CA GLN A 85 5.70 4.05 24.60
C GLN A 85 5.27 4.60 25.97
N ASP A 86 5.02 5.89 26.07
CA ASP A 86 4.60 6.54 27.34
C ASP A 86 3.22 6.02 27.80
N ARG A 87 2.30 5.87 26.86
CA ARG A 87 0.98 5.31 27.14
C ARG A 87 1.07 3.84 27.58
N LEU A 88 1.95 3.07 26.92
CA LEU A 88 2.18 1.66 27.25
C LEU A 88 2.81 1.51 28.64
N ALA A 89 3.75 2.39 29.01
CA ALA A 89 4.42 2.37 30.31
C ALA A 89 3.49 2.76 31.48
N ALA A 90 2.44 3.53 31.23
CA ALA A 90 1.45 3.93 32.22
C ALA A 90 0.38 2.87 32.53
N MET A 91 0.37 1.74 31.77
CA MET A 91 -0.63 0.69 31.91
C MET A 91 -0.29 -0.35 32.98
N THR A 92 -1.32 -0.86 33.65
CA THR A 92 -1.16 -1.76 34.80
C THR A 92 -1.01 -3.22 34.38
N ASP A 93 -1.64 -3.63 33.26
CA ASP A 93 -1.56 -4.99 32.71
C ASP A 93 -0.95 -4.96 31.28
N PRO A 94 0.37 -5.26 31.16
CA PRO A 94 1.07 -5.12 29.89
C PRO A 94 0.58 -6.03 28.77
N THR A 95 -0.11 -7.12 29.09
CA THR A 95 -0.48 -8.13 28.08
C THR A 95 -1.82 -7.81 27.42
N THR A 96 -2.84 -7.59 28.24
CA THR A 96 -4.22 -7.34 27.77
C THR A 96 -4.35 -5.91 27.22
N ASP A 97 -3.71 -4.96 27.87
CA ASP A 97 -3.79 -3.56 27.48
C ASP A 97 -3.00 -3.26 26.20
N ARG A 98 -1.94 -4.03 25.92
CA ARG A 98 -1.17 -3.92 24.66
C ARG A 98 -2.03 -4.25 23.45
N VAL A 99 -2.85 -5.29 23.52
CA VAL A 99 -3.74 -5.68 22.41
C VAL A 99 -4.75 -4.57 22.13
N LYS A 100 -5.38 -4.06 23.19
CA LYS A 100 -6.35 -2.95 23.08
C LYS A 100 -5.71 -1.70 22.50
N LEU A 101 -4.49 -1.37 22.94
CA LEU A 101 -3.76 -0.20 22.46
C LEU A 101 -3.36 -0.35 20.98
N ALA A 102 -2.99 -1.54 20.55
CA ALA A 102 -2.70 -1.83 19.15
C ALA A 102 -3.95 -1.74 18.26
N GLU A 103 -5.10 -2.21 18.77
CA GLU A 103 -6.38 -2.07 18.08
C GLU A 103 -6.80 -0.60 17.97
N GLU A 104 -6.67 0.18 19.07
CA GLU A 104 -6.94 1.63 19.07
C GLU A 104 -6.03 2.33 18.04
N TYR A 105 -4.74 2.03 18.03
CA TYR A 105 -3.80 2.59 17.06
C TYR A 105 -4.18 2.23 15.63
N ALA A 106 -4.56 0.97 15.39
CA ALA A 106 -4.98 0.52 14.06
C ALA A 106 -6.23 1.26 13.57
N GLN A 107 -7.19 1.55 14.45
CA GLN A 107 -8.43 2.24 14.09
C GLN A 107 -8.24 3.75 13.88
N THR A 108 -7.38 4.38 14.67
CA THR A 108 -7.18 5.84 14.63
C THR A 108 -6.14 6.23 13.58
N GLU A 109 -4.92 5.73 13.71
CA GLU A 109 -3.78 6.19 12.90
C GLU A 109 -3.63 5.43 11.59
N CYS A 110 -4.00 4.12 11.58
CA CYS A 110 -3.79 3.26 10.42
C CYS A 110 -5.05 3.11 9.56
N SER A 111 -6.09 3.90 9.82
CA SER A 111 -7.33 3.84 9.06
C SER A 111 -7.12 4.29 7.61
N PRO A 112 -7.88 3.75 6.64
CA PRO A 112 -7.80 4.18 5.25
C PRO A 112 -8.20 5.65 5.07
N LEU A 113 -9.03 6.20 5.96
CA LEU A 113 -9.41 7.61 5.95
C LEU A 113 -8.23 8.51 6.37
N SER A 114 -7.48 8.11 7.41
CA SER A 114 -6.25 8.81 7.81
C SER A 114 -5.22 8.79 6.68
N ALA A 115 -5.03 7.63 6.02
CA ALA A 115 -4.15 7.51 4.86
C ALA A 115 -4.62 8.35 3.66
N ALA A 116 -5.93 8.48 3.44
CA ALA A 116 -6.50 9.33 2.39
C ALA A 116 -6.30 10.81 2.71
N ALA A 117 -6.51 11.24 3.95
CA ALA A 117 -6.24 12.60 4.40
C ALA A 117 -4.76 13.00 4.22
N ALA A 118 -3.84 12.05 4.41
CA ALA A 118 -2.41 12.24 4.16
C ALA A 118 -2.01 12.12 2.66
N GLY A 119 -2.97 11.84 1.76
CA GLY A 119 -2.73 11.74 0.31
C GLY A 119 -2.12 10.42 -0.17
N PHE A 120 -2.02 9.41 0.70
CA PHE A 120 -1.51 8.09 0.34
C PHE A 120 -2.53 7.24 -0.43
N VAL A 121 -3.81 7.43 -0.17
CA VAL A 121 -4.93 6.77 -0.83
C VAL A 121 -5.74 7.80 -1.60
N ALA A 122 -6.17 7.47 -2.80
CA ALA A 122 -6.95 8.38 -3.65
C ALA A 122 -8.44 8.39 -3.29
N ASP A 123 -8.97 7.21 -2.95
CA ASP A 123 -10.39 7.06 -2.59
C ASP A 123 -10.58 5.82 -1.70
N VAL A 124 -11.55 5.90 -0.78
CA VAL A 124 -11.98 4.79 0.06
C VAL A 124 -13.29 4.26 -0.48
N ILE A 125 -13.27 3.04 -0.97
CA ILE A 125 -14.38 2.44 -1.73
C ILE A 125 -14.90 1.17 -1.05
N THR A 126 -16.18 0.90 -1.18
CA THR A 126 -16.75 -0.36 -0.71
C THR A 126 -16.43 -1.53 -1.66
N PRO A 127 -16.42 -2.77 -1.16
CA PRO A 127 -16.24 -3.94 -2.02
C PRO A 127 -17.23 -3.98 -3.21
N ALA A 128 -18.47 -3.55 -3.01
CA ALA A 128 -19.49 -3.53 -4.05
C ALA A 128 -19.19 -2.54 -5.18
N GLU A 129 -18.57 -1.41 -4.85
CA GLU A 129 -18.22 -0.36 -5.82
C GLU A 129 -16.90 -0.64 -6.57
N THR A 130 -16.10 -1.58 -6.07
CA THR A 130 -14.72 -1.81 -6.56
C THR A 130 -14.70 -2.04 -8.07
N LYS A 131 -15.60 -2.89 -8.60
CA LYS A 131 -15.63 -3.18 -10.04
C LYS A 131 -15.93 -1.94 -10.87
N ALA A 132 -16.94 -1.17 -10.51
CA ALA A 132 -17.34 0.04 -11.25
C ALA A 132 -16.24 1.10 -11.23
N LYS A 133 -15.64 1.32 -10.07
CA LYS A 133 -14.51 2.27 -9.89
C LYS A 133 -13.29 1.84 -10.71
N LEU A 134 -12.92 0.56 -10.68
CA LEU A 134 -11.80 0.06 -11.47
C LEU A 134 -12.03 0.21 -12.96
N MET A 135 -13.23 -0.09 -13.45
CA MET A 135 -13.57 0.12 -14.87
C MET A 135 -13.44 1.57 -15.27
N ALA A 136 -14.02 2.50 -14.52
CA ALA A 136 -13.94 3.93 -14.79
C ALA A 136 -12.48 4.43 -14.78
N MET A 137 -11.66 3.97 -13.83
CA MET A 137 -10.23 4.34 -13.78
C MET A 137 -9.43 3.75 -14.94
N LEU A 138 -9.71 2.52 -15.35
CA LEU A 138 -9.05 1.91 -16.52
C LEU A 138 -9.40 2.68 -17.79
N ASP A 139 -10.64 3.09 -17.96
CA ASP A 139 -11.08 3.92 -19.09
C ASP A 139 -10.34 5.27 -19.10
N MET A 140 -10.22 5.93 -17.96
CA MET A 140 -9.42 7.16 -17.83
C MET A 140 -7.94 6.95 -18.19
N LEU A 141 -7.38 5.81 -17.82
CA LEU A 141 -5.97 5.49 -18.04
C LEU A 141 -5.70 4.85 -19.41
N ALA A 142 -6.71 4.55 -20.21
CA ALA A 142 -6.56 3.92 -21.54
C ALA A 142 -5.64 4.72 -22.47
N GLY A 143 -5.65 6.06 -22.34
CA GLY A 143 -4.79 6.97 -23.08
C GLY A 143 -3.41 7.20 -22.47
N LYS A 144 -3.07 6.54 -21.36
CA LYS A 144 -1.79 6.78 -20.67
C LYS A 144 -0.60 6.53 -21.59
N ARG A 145 0.29 7.52 -21.67
CA ARG A 145 1.58 7.42 -22.37
C ARG A 145 2.66 7.97 -21.46
N VAL A 146 3.67 7.18 -21.22
CA VAL A 146 4.81 7.55 -20.39
C VAL A 146 6.08 7.44 -21.21
N THR A 147 6.76 8.57 -21.40
CA THR A 147 8.09 8.60 -22.01
C THR A 147 9.14 8.58 -20.90
N ARG A 148 10.04 7.63 -20.96
CA ARG A 148 11.18 7.54 -20.03
C ARG A 148 12.46 7.90 -20.75
N LEU A 149 13.38 8.50 -20.00
CA LEU A 149 14.73 8.70 -20.51
C LEU A 149 15.42 7.34 -20.73
N PRO A 150 16.14 7.16 -21.85
CA PRO A 150 16.86 5.93 -22.10
C PRO A 150 17.92 5.70 -21.02
N LYS A 151 18.01 4.48 -20.53
CA LYS A 151 18.98 4.05 -19.54
C LYS A 151 20.01 3.15 -20.21
N LYS A 152 21.27 3.22 -19.80
CA LYS A 152 22.29 2.28 -20.26
C LYS A 152 22.08 0.87 -19.67
N HIS A 153 21.59 0.81 -18.45
CA HIS A 153 21.30 -0.42 -17.71
C HIS A 153 20.27 -0.12 -16.62
N SER A 154 19.61 -1.15 -16.13
CA SER A 154 18.71 -1.06 -14.98
C SER A 154 19.44 -1.42 -13.68
N ASN A 155 18.89 -0.98 -12.56
CA ASN A 155 19.41 -1.30 -11.22
C ASN A 155 18.71 -2.54 -10.65
N ILE A 156 18.83 -3.68 -11.34
CA ILE A 156 18.22 -4.94 -10.88
C ILE A 156 19.06 -5.52 -9.75
N GLN A 157 18.39 -5.86 -8.66
CA GLN A 157 18.97 -6.59 -7.54
C GLN A 157 19.21 -8.06 -7.96
N LEU A 158 20.46 -8.52 -7.89
CA LEU A 158 20.86 -9.89 -8.24
C LEU A 158 20.60 -10.90 -7.10
#